data_11efe5ee3cbb5a0baca6f72470317c13
#
_entry.id   11efe5ee3cbb5a0baca6f72470317c13
#
_cell.length_a   1.000
_cell.length_b   1.000
_cell.length_c   1.000
_cell.angle_alpha   90.00
_cell.angle_beta   90.00
_cell.angle_gamma   90.00
#
_symmetry.space_group_name_H-M   'P 1'
#
loop_
_entity.id
_entity.type
_entity.pdbx_description
1 polymer ?
#
loop_
_entity_poly.entity_id
_entity_poly.type
_entity_poly.pdbx_seq_one_letter_code
_entity_poly.pdbx_strand_id
1 'polypeptide(L)'
;MNEQGLKRKLNIMIVTVILLVCGLAVSSFALASSIVSLRNNRFAMSMGVELNVNDGKPVLDVKDVIYEPGGTYRSEFSIANLGSFDVWYRVYLTDVEGALKDDITVTVKEKDGTVLCNGTMNDLSSDKVAVSSLAAGEEKILYIEFYFSSDADNSAQGQTVTFNITATATQKQHNPYMDFGD
;
A
#
# COMPACT_ATOMS: atom_id res chain seq x y z
N MET A 1 -16.18 59.90 3.52
CA MET A 1 -16.29 58.39 3.38
C MET A 1 -16.97 57.93 4.64
N ASN A 2 -18.15 57.30 4.54
CA ASN A 2 -19.03 57.03 5.68
C ASN A 2 -18.46 55.89 6.53
N GLU A 3 -18.32 56.03 7.85
CA GLU A 3 -17.74 55.01 8.76
C GLU A 3 -18.37 53.64 8.61
N GLN A 4 -19.67 53.57 8.33
CA GLN A 4 -20.38 52.31 8.07
C GLN A 4 -19.89 51.61 6.80
N GLY A 5 -19.52 52.33 5.75
CA GLY A 5 -18.95 51.78 4.54
C GLY A 5 -17.55 51.20 4.75
N LEU A 6 -16.75 51.83 5.61
CA LEU A 6 -15.42 51.36 5.96
C LEU A 6 -15.47 50.07 6.79
N LYS A 7 -16.35 50.01 7.80
CA LYS A 7 -16.56 48.82 8.64
C LYS A 7 -17.07 47.64 7.81
N ARG A 8 -17.98 47.89 6.86
CA ARG A 8 -18.48 46.81 5.96
C ARG A 8 -17.39 46.26 5.03
N LYS A 9 -16.53 47.14 4.47
CA LYS A 9 -15.39 46.71 3.65
C LYS A 9 -14.38 45.92 4.47
N LEU A 10 -14.09 46.36 5.70
CA LEU A 10 -13.19 45.67 6.61
C LEU A 10 -13.71 44.26 6.96
N ASN A 11 -14.99 44.14 7.30
CA ASN A 11 -15.61 42.83 7.60
C ASN A 11 -15.60 41.89 6.40
N ILE A 12 -15.88 42.37 5.19
CA ILE A 12 -15.80 41.57 3.96
C ILE A 12 -14.37 41.07 3.75
N MET A 13 -13.36 41.92 3.94
CA MET A 13 -11.95 41.59 3.77
C MET A 13 -11.50 40.51 4.78
N ILE A 14 -11.94 40.64 6.05
CA ILE A 14 -11.66 39.67 7.10
C ILE A 14 -12.29 38.29 6.75
N VAL A 15 -13.56 38.26 6.34
CA VAL A 15 -14.24 37.04 5.92
C VAL A 15 -13.56 36.39 4.72
N THR A 16 -13.14 37.20 3.74
CA THR A 16 -12.42 36.68 2.56
C THR A 16 -11.08 36.05 2.93
N VAL A 17 -10.32 36.70 3.84
CA VAL A 17 -9.04 36.15 4.34
C VAL A 17 -9.26 34.84 5.10
N ILE A 18 -10.28 34.78 5.95
CA ILE A 18 -10.62 33.55 6.69
C ILE A 18 -10.98 32.40 5.70
N LEU A 19 -11.78 32.68 4.69
CA LEU A 19 -12.14 31.70 3.67
C LEU A 19 -10.93 31.22 2.85
N LEU A 20 -10.00 32.13 2.52
CA LEU A 20 -8.76 31.79 1.84
C LEU A 20 -7.85 30.91 2.72
N VAL A 21 -7.70 31.23 4.01
CA VAL A 21 -6.91 30.45 4.96
C VAL A 21 -7.55 29.07 5.17
N CYS A 22 -8.87 28.99 5.32
CA CYS A 22 -9.58 27.72 5.41
C CYS A 22 -9.44 26.89 4.12
N GLY A 23 -9.51 27.52 2.95
CA GLY A 23 -9.30 26.86 1.66
C GLY A 23 -7.88 26.30 1.51
N LEU A 24 -6.87 27.06 1.95
CA LEU A 24 -5.48 26.60 1.97
C LEU A 24 -5.27 25.45 2.97
N ALA A 25 -5.90 25.51 4.15
CA ALA A 25 -5.83 24.44 5.13
C ALA A 25 -6.45 23.13 4.60
N VAL A 26 -7.62 23.20 3.96
CA VAL A 26 -8.30 22.04 3.37
C VAL A 26 -7.48 21.45 2.20
N SER A 27 -6.86 22.28 1.37
CA SER A 27 -6.00 21.80 0.28
C SER A 27 -4.69 21.16 0.76
N SER A 28 -4.22 21.54 1.97
CA SER A 28 -3.02 20.93 2.59
C SER A 28 -3.31 19.58 3.23
N PHE A 29 -4.58 19.25 3.48
CA PHE A 29 -5.02 17.96 4.02
C PHE A 29 -5.43 16.93 2.94
N ALA A 30 -5.27 17.24 1.64
CA ALA A 30 -5.38 16.22 0.62
C ALA A 30 -4.24 15.23 0.80
N LEU A 31 -4.47 14.19 1.61
CA LEU A 31 -3.56 13.07 1.78
C LEU A 31 -3.31 12.47 0.40
N ALA A 32 -2.12 12.69 -0.12
CA ALA A 32 -1.71 12.02 -1.35
C ALA A 32 -1.52 10.55 -1.03
N SER A 33 -2.40 9.70 -1.52
CA SER A 33 -2.28 8.24 -1.45
C SER A 33 -2.10 7.65 -2.84
N SER A 34 -1.28 6.62 -2.95
CA SER A 34 -1.05 5.87 -4.20
C SER A 34 -1.33 4.40 -3.96
N ILE A 35 -2.10 3.78 -4.83
CA ILE A 35 -2.39 2.35 -4.84
C ILE A 35 -1.77 1.76 -6.09
N VAL A 36 -0.85 0.83 -5.93
CA VAL A 36 -0.23 0.10 -7.04
C VAL A 36 -0.66 -1.36 -6.97
N SER A 37 -1.35 -1.82 -8.00
CA SER A 37 -1.75 -3.22 -8.16
C SER A 37 -0.97 -3.87 -9.31
N LEU A 38 -0.40 -5.04 -9.09
CA LEU A 38 0.44 -5.77 -10.05
C LEU A 38 -0.34 -6.46 -11.19
N ARG A 39 -1.57 -6.01 -11.46
CA ARG A 39 -2.39 -6.46 -12.60
C ARG A 39 -2.29 -5.56 -13.79
N ASN A 40 -1.37 -5.36 -14.57
CA ASN A 40 -1.27 -4.40 -15.69
C ASN A 40 -0.76 -3.02 -15.26
N ASN A 41 0.54 -2.86 -15.22
CA ASN A 41 1.32 -1.62 -15.30
C ASN A 41 0.48 -0.31 -15.39
N ARG A 42 -0.26 0.03 -14.35
CA ARG A 42 -0.93 1.32 -14.27
C ARG A 42 -0.28 2.14 -13.16
N PHE A 43 0.40 3.18 -13.57
CA PHE A 43 0.85 4.24 -12.67
C PHE A 43 -0.35 5.09 -12.27
N ALA A 44 -0.67 5.16 -10.98
CA ALA A 44 -1.59 6.16 -10.44
C ALA A 44 -0.74 7.27 -9.82
N MET A 45 -0.70 8.44 -10.45
CA MET A 45 -0.10 9.63 -9.88
C MET A 45 -1.06 10.24 -8.85
N SER A 46 -0.64 10.28 -7.60
CA SER A 46 -1.21 11.16 -6.57
C SER A 46 -0.15 12.19 -6.19
N MET A 47 -0.54 13.43 -5.95
CA MET A 47 0.38 14.55 -5.74
C MET A 47 1.48 14.23 -4.71
N GLY A 48 2.70 13.93 -5.20
CA GLY A 48 3.91 13.80 -4.40
C GLY A 48 4.18 12.43 -3.77
N VAL A 49 3.28 11.45 -3.90
CA VAL A 49 3.48 10.06 -3.50
C VAL A 49 3.42 9.19 -4.75
N GLU A 50 4.52 8.54 -5.06
CA GLU A 50 4.62 7.65 -6.22
C GLU A 50 5.38 6.38 -5.80
N LEU A 51 4.69 5.23 -5.81
CA LEU A 51 5.29 3.93 -5.55
C LEU A 51 5.51 3.16 -6.86
N ASN A 52 6.66 2.51 -6.94
CA ASN A 52 6.94 1.46 -7.92
C ASN A 52 7.09 0.13 -7.19
N VAL A 53 6.40 -0.90 -7.65
CA VAL A 53 6.50 -2.25 -7.10
C VAL A 53 7.02 -3.16 -8.21
N ASN A 54 8.20 -3.74 -7.99
CA ASN A 54 8.87 -4.72 -8.85
C ASN A 54 8.93 -4.34 -10.34
N ASP A 55 9.03 -3.03 -10.66
CA ASP A 55 8.96 -2.50 -12.03
C ASP A 55 7.74 -2.99 -12.83
N GLY A 56 6.64 -3.26 -12.15
CA GLY A 56 5.43 -3.83 -12.74
C GLY A 56 5.57 -5.28 -13.19
N LYS A 57 6.65 -5.98 -12.83
CA LYS A 57 6.84 -7.39 -13.16
C LYS A 57 6.15 -8.29 -12.15
N PRO A 58 5.66 -9.47 -12.56
CA PRO A 58 5.13 -10.45 -11.63
C PRO A 58 6.19 -10.84 -10.58
N VAL A 59 5.75 -11.01 -9.34
CA VAL A 59 6.60 -11.53 -8.24
C VAL A 59 6.74 -13.05 -8.32
N LEU A 60 5.75 -13.72 -8.92
CA LEU A 60 5.74 -15.15 -9.18
C LEU A 60 5.71 -15.40 -10.69
N ASP A 61 6.57 -16.30 -11.19
CA ASP A 61 6.39 -16.88 -12.51
C ASP A 61 5.46 -18.10 -12.38
N VAL A 62 4.56 -18.31 -13.33
CA VAL A 62 3.65 -19.49 -13.38
C VAL A 62 4.37 -20.83 -13.31
N LYS A 63 5.69 -20.85 -13.57
CA LYS A 63 6.56 -22.03 -13.45
C LYS A 63 6.91 -22.37 -12.01
N ASP A 64 6.75 -21.44 -11.09
CA ASP A 64 7.17 -21.55 -9.70
C ASP A 64 6.03 -22.09 -8.83
N VAL A 65 5.40 -23.17 -9.27
CA VAL A 65 4.25 -23.77 -8.59
C VAL A 65 4.73 -24.60 -7.41
N ILE A 66 4.12 -24.39 -6.25
CA ILE A 66 4.28 -25.26 -5.08
C ILE A 66 3.48 -26.55 -5.35
N TYR A 67 4.17 -27.67 -5.57
CA TYR A 67 3.54 -28.90 -6.05
C TYR A 67 3.07 -29.84 -4.93
N GLU A 68 3.54 -29.66 -3.69
CA GLU A 68 3.28 -30.60 -2.60
C GLU A 68 3.02 -29.90 -1.27
N PRO A 69 2.13 -30.45 -0.42
CA PRO A 69 1.95 -30.01 0.96
C PRO A 69 3.27 -30.04 1.74
N GLY A 70 3.48 -29.03 2.58
CA GLY A 70 4.74 -28.80 3.31
C GLY A 70 5.82 -28.07 2.49
N GLY A 71 5.58 -27.84 1.19
CA GLY A 71 6.49 -27.10 0.33
C GLY A 71 6.49 -25.61 0.62
N THR A 72 7.65 -24.99 0.38
CA THR A 72 7.82 -23.54 0.51
C THR A 72 8.41 -22.97 -0.77
N TYR A 73 7.78 -21.94 -1.30
CA TYR A 73 8.31 -21.13 -2.38
C TYR A 73 8.76 -19.76 -1.86
N ARG A 74 9.88 -19.27 -2.34
CA ARG A 74 10.43 -17.95 -1.96
C ARG A 74 10.76 -17.13 -3.18
N SER A 75 10.43 -15.86 -3.11
CA SER A 75 10.79 -14.86 -4.12
C SER A 75 11.18 -13.55 -3.46
N GLU A 76 11.70 -12.65 -4.26
CA GLU A 76 11.98 -11.28 -3.85
C GLU A 76 11.34 -10.31 -4.84
N PHE A 77 11.00 -9.12 -4.36
CA PHE A 77 10.51 -8.04 -5.19
C PHE A 77 10.94 -6.69 -4.62
N SER A 78 11.03 -5.68 -5.46
CA SER A 78 11.37 -4.34 -5.01
C SER A 78 10.13 -3.49 -4.76
N ILE A 79 10.27 -2.54 -3.84
CA ILE A 79 9.36 -1.42 -3.65
C ILE A 79 10.17 -0.13 -3.61
N ALA A 80 9.84 0.82 -4.47
CA ALA A 80 10.52 2.09 -4.58
C ALA A 80 9.56 3.25 -4.38
N ASN A 81 10.01 4.26 -3.65
CA ASN A 81 9.33 5.54 -3.53
C ASN A 81 9.93 6.52 -4.55
N LEU A 82 9.25 6.72 -5.66
CA LEU A 82 9.67 7.66 -6.71
C LEU A 82 9.22 9.09 -6.43
N GLY A 83 8.44 9.28 -5.34
CA GLY A 83 7.96 10.59 -4.91
C GLY A 83 9.03 11.42 -4.21
N SER A 84 8.70 12.68 -3.93
CA SER A 84 9.61 13.67 -3.32
C SER A 84 9.55 13.71 -1.79
N PHE A 85 8.69 12.91 -1.17
CA PHE A 85 8.46 12.90 0.28
C PHE A 85 8.62 11.49 0.84
N ASP A 86 9.07 11.40 2.09
CA ASP A 86 9.05 10.14 2.83
C ASP A 86 7.60 9.64 2.97
N VAL A 87 7.42 8.34 2.88
CA VAL A 87 6.10 7.71 2.96
C VAL A 87 6.03 6.65 4.04
N TRP A 88 4.84 6.43 4.58
CA TRP A 88 4.43 5.18 5.18
C TRP A 88 3.91 4.28 4.08
N TYR A 89 4.23 3.00 4.11
CA TYR A 89 3.69 2.02 3.16
C TYR A 89 3.26 0.74 3.86
N ARG A 90 2.37 0.01 3.23
CA ARG A 90 1.96 -1.33 3.60
C ARG A 90 1.81 -2.18 2.35
N VAL A 91 2.07 -3.49 2.49
CA VAL A 91 1.94 -4.48 1.41
C VAL A 91 0.95 -5.54 1.86
N TYR A 92 -0.02 -5.86 1.02
CA TYR A 92 -1.09 -6.80 1.31
C TYR A 92 -1.57 -7.49 0.03
N LEU A 93 -2.48 -8.46 0.17
CA LEU A 93 -3.07 -9.17 -0.95
C LEU A 93 -4.45 -8.63 -1.29
N THR A 94 -4.77 -8.59 -2.58
CA THR A 94 -6.11 -8.28 -3.10
C THR A 94 -6.55 -9.30 -4.12
N ASP A 95 -7.84 -9.34 -4.42
CA ASP A 95 -8.44 -10.23 -5.42
C ASP A 95 -8.05 -11.71 -5.20
N VAL A 96 -8.03 -12.13 -3.94
CA VAL A 96 -7.66 -13.51 -3.57
C VAL A 96 -8.85 -14.42 -3.85
N GLU A 97 -8.72 -15.25 -4.88
CA GLU A 97 -9.76 -16.16 -5.32
C GLU A 97 -9.20 -17.57 -5.52
N GLY A 98 -9.97 -18.58 -5.13
CA GLY A 98 -9.61 -19.99 -5.31
C GLY A 98 -9.66 -20.80 -4.03
N ALA A 99 -9.55 -22.13 -4.16
CA ALA A 99 -9.72 -23.06 -3.05
C ALA A 99 -8.52 -23.07 -2.09
N LEU A 100 -7.31 -22.79 -2.59
CA LEU A 100 -6.07 -22.88 -1.79
C LEU A 100 -5.79 -21.65 -0.92
N LYS A 101 -6.65 -20.65 -0.89
CA LYS A 101 -6.41 -19.38 -0.18
C LYS A 101 -6.24 -19.51 1.33
N ASP A 102 -6.81 -20.55 1.92
CA ASP A 102 -6.73 -20.86 3.36
C ASP A 102 -5.60 -21.85 3.67
N ASP A 103 -5.11 -22.59 2.65
CA ASP A 103 -4.03 -23.56 2.78
C ASP A 103 -2.63 -22.98 2.56
N ILE A 104 -2.54 -21.78 2.01
CA ILE A 104 -1.27 -21.12 1.75
C ILE A 104 -1.06 -19.98 2.72
N THR A 105 0.00 -20.10 3.52
CA THR A 105 0.50 -19.03 4.39
C THR A 105 1.51 -18.19 3.62
N VAL A 106 1.33 -16.87 3.65
CA VAL A 106 2.24 -15.91 3.02
C VAL A 106 2.95 -15.10 4.10
N THR A 107 4.25 -14.96 3.99
CA THR A 107 5.06 -14.09 4.83
C THR A 107 5.81 -13.10 3.95
N VAL A 108 5.65 -11.80 4.23
CA VAL A 108 6.47 -10.73 3.62
C VAL A 108 7.33 -10.09 4.69
N LYS A 109 8.63 -9.94 4.38
CA LYS A 109 9.60 -9.34 5.31
C LYS A 109 10.62 -8.46 4.59
N GLU A 110 11.15 -7.49 5.31
CA GLU A 110 12.29 -6.69 4.88
C GLU A 110 13.59 -7.49 4.99
N LYS A 111 14.65 -6.98 4.40
CA LYS A 111 15.98 -7.62 4.42
C LYS A 111 16.57 -7.79 5.83
N ASP A 112 16.21 -6.93 6.76
CA ASP A 112 16.64 -6.99 8.16
C ASP A 112 15.85 -8.03 8.98
N GLY A 113 14.83 -8.68 8.38
CA GLY A 113 13.96 -9.65 9.02
C GLY A 113 12.67 -9.09 9.59
N THR A 114 12.44 -7.79 9.50
CA THR A 114 11.16 -7.17 9.91
C THR A 114 10.02 -7.77 9.12
N VAL A 115 9.06 -8.40 9.80
CA VAL A 115 7.88 -9.00 9.19
C VAL A 115 6.83 -7.93 8.94
N LEU A 116 6.47 -7.76 7.67
CA LEU A 116 5.43 -6.82 7.23
C LEU A 116 4.04 -7.47 7.24
N CYS A 117 3.96 -8.74 6.87
CA CYS A 117 2.73 -9.52 7.02
C CYS A 117 3.05 -11.01 7.17
N ASN A 118 2.15 -11.71 7.87
CA ASN A 118 2.19 -13.17 8.00
C ASN A 118 0.77 -13.67 8.28
N GLY A 119 0.28 -14.58 7.45
CA GLY A 119 -1.04 -15.18 7.59
C GLY A 119 -1.44 -15.98 6.37
N THR A 120 -2.63 -16.57 6.38
CA THR A 120 -3.20 -17.17 5.18
C THR A 120 -3.44 -16.10 4.13
N MET A 121 -3.50 -16.47 2.85
CA MET A 121 -3.77 -15.48 1.80
C MET A 121 -5.06 -14.70 2.04
N ASN A 122 -6.04 -15.34 2.67
CA ASN A 122 -7.33 -14.75 2.99
C ASN A 122 -7.25 -13.70 4.13
N ASP A 123 -6.21 -13.76 4.97
CA ASP A 123 -6.04 -12.88 6.14
C ASP A 123 -5.21 -11.63 5.86
N LEU A 124 -4.58 -11.52 4.69
CA LEU A 124 -3.62 -10.45 4.39
C LEU A 124 -4.27 -9.23 3.73
N SER A 125 -5.38 -8.75 4.28
CA SER A 125 -6.01 -7.48 3.89
C SER A 125 -5.25 -6.26 4.43
N SER A 126 -5.55 -5.09 3.91
CA SER A 126 -4.84 -3.83 4.20
C SER A 126 -4.82 -3.43 5.68
N ASP A 127 -5.84 -3.81 6.44
CA ASP A 127 -6.00 -3.53 7.87
C ASP A 127 -5.24 -4.50 8.80
N LYS A 128 -4.73 -5.61 8.25
CA LYS A 128 -4.08 -6.69 9.01
C LYS A 128 -2.56 -6.77 8.81
N VAL A 129 -1.98 -5.87 8.05
CA VAL A 129 -0.56 -5.86 7.74
C VAL A 129 0.18 -4.72 8.43
N ALA A 130 1.47 -4.92 8.71
CA ALA A 130 2.28 -3.90 9.34
C ALA A 130 2.58 -2.74 8.38
N VAL A 131 2.72 -1.56 8.94
CA VAL A 131 3.16 -0.36 8.23
C VAL A 131 4.67 -0.20 8.40
N SER A 132 5.37 0.07 7.31
CA SER A 132 6.78 0.44 7.32
C SER A 132 6.98 1.80 6.63
N SER A 133 8.22 2.28 6.55
CA SER A 133 8.53 3.57 5.94
C SER A 133 9.57 3.44 4.83
N LEU A 134 9.46 4.36 3.86
CA LEU A 134 10.36 4.45 2.73
C LEU A 134 10.69 5.94 2.52
N ALA A 135 11.98 6.28 2.51
CA ALA A 135 12.41 7.65 2.26
C ALA A 135 12.16 8.06 0.81
N ALA A 136 12.16 9.36 0.54
CA ALA A 136 12.07 9.89 -0.83
C ALA A 136 13.22 9.33 -1.68
N GLY A 137 12.89 8.73 -2.83
CA GLY A 137 13.86 8.13 -3.74
C GLY A 137 14.48 6.80 -3.26
N GLU A 138 14.02 6.26 -2.12
CA GLU A 138 14.52 4.98 -1.60
C GLU A 138 13.85 3.80 -2.30
N GLU A 139 14.65 2.75 -2.54
CA GLU A 139 14.19 1.44 -2.97
C GLU A 139 14.56 0.39 -1.91
N LYS A 140 13.63 -0.50 -1.58
CA LYS A 140 13.83 -1.66 -0.70
C LYS A 140 13.53 -2.95 -1.43
N ILE A 141 14.33 -3.98 -1.12
CA ILE A 141 14.02 -5.35 -1.52
C ILE A 141 13.23 -6.01 -0.39
N LEU A 142 12.10 -6.58 -0.74
CA LEU A 142 11.23 -7.37 0.13
C LEU A 142 11.32 -8.84 -0.24
N TYR A 143 11.27 -9.69 0.75
CA TYR A 143 11.24 -11.15 0.60
C TYR A 143 9.83 -11.64 0.85
N ILE A 144 9.31 -12.46 -0.07
CA ILE A 144 8.02 -13.12 0.07
C ILE A 144 8.20 -14.63 0.09
N GLU A 145 7.53 -15.25 1.03
CA GLU A 145 7.53 -16.71 1.22
C GLU A 145 6.09 -17.20 1.20
N PHE A 146 5.85 -18.24 0.41
CA PHE A 146 4.58 -18.94 0.33
C PHE A 146 4.80 -20.36 0.87
N TYR A 147 4.13 -20.68 1.95
CA TYR A 147 4.16 -22.01 2.55
C TYR A 147 2.83 -22.71 2.31
N PHE A 148 2.86 -23.86 1.64
CA PHE A 148 1.69 -24.71 1.46
C PHE A 148 1.56 -25.62 2.68
N SER A 149 0.41 -25.54 3.37
CA SER A 149 0.19 -26.30 4.60
C SER A 149 0.44 -27.80 4.41
N SER A 150 1.18 -28.41 5.35
CA SER A 150 1.33 -29.87 5.40
C SER A 150 0.03 -30.59 5.76
N ASP A 151 -0.94 -29.88 6.32
CA ASP A 151 -2.24 -30.42 6.74
C ASP A 151 -3.28 -30.34 5.61
N ALA A 152 -2.90 -29.80 4.43
CA ALA A 152 -3.76 -29.78 3.26
C ALA A 152 -4.08 -31.23 2.83
N ASP A 153 -5.36 -31.51 2.65
CA ASP A 153 -5.84 -32.81 2.29
C ASP A 153 -5.89 -33.02 0.76
N ASN A 154 -6.34 -34.20 0.34
CA ASN A 154 -6.44 -34.56 -1.08
C ASN A 154 -7.41 -33.66 -1.88
N SER A 155 -8.26 -32.87 -1.21
CA SER A 155 -9.16 -31.92 -1.89
C SER A 155 -8.41 -30.72 -2.48
N ALA A 156 -7.21 -30.43 -1.97
CA ALA A 156 -6.33 -29.40 -2.50
C ALA A 156 -5.67 -29.79 -3.84
N GLN A 157 -5.67 -31.09 -4.18
CA GLN A 157 -5.04 -31.57 -5.39
C GLN A 157 -5.73 -31.00 -6.65
N GLY A 158 -4.94 -30.40 -7.54
CA GLY A 158 -5.43 -29.79 -8.78
C GLY A 158 -6.19 -28.47 -8.60
N GLN A 159 -6.23 -27.96 -7.36
CA GLN A 159 -6.81 -26.64 -7.08
C GLN A 159 -5.83 -25.53 -7.38
N THR A 160 -6.36 -24.32 -7.52
CA THR A 160 -5.59 -23.11 -7.81
C THR A 160 -6.00 -21.97 -6.89
N VAL A 161 -5.12 -20.99 -6.76
CA VAL A 161 -5.42 -19.69 -6.17
C VAL A 161 -4.86 -18.59 -7.05
N THR A 162 -5.58 -17.50 -7.17
CA THR A 162 -5.15 -16.27 -7.84
C THR A 162 -5.19 -15.12 -6.86
N PHE A 163 -4.25 -14.19 -6.99
CA PHE A 163 -4.17 -13.02 -6.12
C PHE A 163 -3.35 -11.91 -6.77
N ASN A 164 -3.47 -10.70 -6.22
CA ASN A 164 -2.56 -9.61 -6.51
C ASN A 164 -1.77 -9.23 -5.25
N ILE A 165 -0.51 -8.86 -5.43
CA ILE A 165 0.25 -8.15 -4.39
C ILE A 165 0.02 -6.66 -4.60
N THR A 166 -0.49 -6.00 -3.58
CA THR A 166 -0.84 -4.58 -3.61
C THR A 166 -0.01 -3.84 -2.58
N ALA A 167 0.51 -2.68 -2.95
CA ALA A 167 1.13 -1.75 -2.01
C ALA A 167 0.39 -0.43 -2.01
N THR A 168 0.15 0.13 -0.82
CA THR A 168 -0.36 1.48 -0.65
C THR A 168 0.62 2.31 0.14
N ALA A 169 0.68 3.61 -0.18
CA ALA A 169 1.50 4.54 0.56
C ALA A 169 0.77 5.84 0.87
N THR A 170 1.15 6.46 1.96
CA THR A 170 0.70 7.79 2.37
C THR A 170 1.91 8.61 2.83
N GLN A 171 1.83 9.95 2.72
CA GLN A 171 2.91 10.81 3.19
C GLN A 171 3.17 10.62 4.68
N LYS A 172 4.45 10.53 5.04
CA LYS A 172 4.88 10.45 6.44
C LYS A 172 4.79 11.80 7.16
N GLN A 173 5.06 12.89 6.43
CA GLN A 173 5.00 14.24 6.98
C GLN A 173 3.56 14.61 7.35
N HIS A 174 3.37 15.08 8.59
CA HIS A 174 2.08 15.42 9.18
C HIS A 174 1.07 14.25 9.32
N ASN A 175 1.55 13.01 9.20
CA ASN A 175 0.76 11.79 9.36
C ASN A 175 1.35 10.86 10.45
N PRO A 176 1.39 11.29 11.73
CA PRO A 176 1.99 10.49 12.81
C PRO A 176 1.19 9.23 13.13
N TYR A 177 -0.07 9.17 12.73
CA TYR A 177 -0.97 8.04 12.98
C TYR A 177 -0.98 7.01 11.85
N MET A 178 -0.15 7.22 10.80
CA MET A 178 -0.06 6.30 9.66
C MET A 178 -1.43 6.08 8.98
N ASP A 179 -2.22 7.15 8.85
CA ASP A 179 -3.53 7.12 8.23
C ASP A 179 -3.40 6.98 6.71
N PHE A 180 -4.07 5.99 6.12
CA PHE A 180 -4.10 5.72 4.67
C PHE A 180 -5.37 6.23 4.00
N GLY A 181 -6.33 6.77 4.76
CA GLY A 181 -7.57 7.33 4.24
C GLY A 181 -8.57 6.27 3.77
N ASP A 182 -8.57 5.08 4.35
CA ASP A 182 -9.49 3.97 4.05
C ASP A 182 -10.85 4.16 4.70
#